data_93fb7c91f09f782e0ec81d26f1069464
#
_entry.id   93fb7c91f09f782e0ec81d26f1069464
#
_cell.length_a   1.000
_cell.length_b   1.000
_cell.length_c   1.000
_cell.angle_alpha   90.00
_cell.angle_beta   90.00
_cell.angle_gamma   90.00
#
_symmetry.space_group_name_H-M   'P 1'
#
loop_
_entity.id
_entity.type
_entity.pdbx_description
1 polymer ?
#
loop_
_entity_poly.entity_id
_entity_poly.type
_entity_poly.pdbx_seq_one_letter_code
_entity_poly.pdbx_strand_id
1 'polypeptide(L)'
;FPWPTWWINLFGCLLAGIFFACSQKFPFLQNEARLLLMVGILGGFTTFSSFGLETFHLLKQGQVMLAVAYVLSSVILGVLLLAVGFYSVQALLRQWFY
;
A
#
# COMPACT_ATOMS: atom_id res chain seq x y z
N PHE A 1 9.02 -11.06 -13.87
CA PHE A 1 8.59 -9.96 -13.02
C PHE A 1 7.29 -10.35 -12.34
N PRO A 2 7.22 -10.23 -11.01
CA PRO A 2 6.04 -10.68 -10.25
C PRO A 2 4.91 -9.64 -10.31
N TRP A 3 4.21 -9.57 -11.44
CA TRP A 3 3.14 -8.60 -11.67
C TRP A 3 1.99 -8.69 -10.67
N PRO A 4 1.51 -9.88 -10.27
CA PRO A 4 0.38 -9.96 -9.33
C PRO A 4 0.67 -9.28 -7.98
N THR A 5 1.81 -9.57 -7.37
CA THR A 5 2.18 -8.95 -6.09
C THR A 5 2.42 -7.45 -6.26
N TRP A 6 3.02 -7.05 -7.37
CA TRP A 6 3.26 -5.64 -7.68
C TRP A 6 1.94 -4.85 -7.71
N TRP A 7 0.92 -5.38 -8.42
CA TRP A 7 -0.40 -4.74 -8.48
C TRP A 7 -1.10 -4.73 -7.13
N ILE A 8 -1.02 -5.83 -6.37
CA ILE A 8 -1.62 -5.92 -5.04
C ILE A 8 -1.02 -4.87 -4.11
N ASN A 9 0.31 -4.71 -4.13
CA ASN A 9 0.99 -3.72 -3.31
C ASN A 9 0.56 -2.29 -3.66
N LEU A 10 0.51 -1.97 -4.96
CA LEU A 10 0.12 -0.64 -5.40
C LEU A 10 -1.33 -0.32 -5.05
N PHE A 11 -2.23 -1.27 -5.31
CA PHE A 11 -3.64 -1.10 -5.02
C PHE A 11 -3.89 -1.00 -3.51
N GLY A 12 -3.17 -1.83 -2.74
CA GLY A 12 -3.25 -1.78 -1.29
C GLY A 12 -2.78 -0.45 -0.72
N CYS A 13 -1.73 0.13 -1.27
CA CYS A 13 -1.23 1.44 -0.86
C CYS A 13 -2.25 2.54 -1.15
N LEU A 14 -2.89 2.49 -2.31
CA LEU A 14 -3.95 3.45 -2.65
C LEU A 14 -5.09 3.38 -1.65
N LEU A 15 -5.58 2.17 -1.37
CA LEU A 15 -6.66 1.97 -0.40
C LEU A 15 -6.25 2.39 1.00
N ALA A 16 -5.02 2.13 1.39
CA ALA A 16 -4.50 2.55 2.70
C ALA A 16 -4.51 4.07 2.85
N GLY A 17 -4.13 4.80 1.79
CA GLY A 17 -4.16 6.25 1.79
C GLY A 17 -5.56 6.81 1.92
N ILE A 18 -6.51 6.23 1.17
CA ILE A 18 -7.92 6.61 1.23
C ILE A 18 -8.47 6.38 2.65
N PHE A 19 -8.20 5.21 3.21
CA PHE A 19 -8.68 4.86 4.55
C PHE A 19 -8.08 5.76 5.61
N PHE A 20 -6.79 6.06 5.51
CA PHE A 20 -6.11 6.93 6.47
C PHE A 20 -6.72 8.33 6.48
N ALA A 21 -7.03 8.88 5.30
CA ALA A 21 -7.68 10.19 5.20
C ALA A 21 -9.07 10.17 5.85
N CYS A 22 -9.85 9.12 5.60
CA CYS A 22 -11.18 8.98 6.20
C CYS A 22 -11.10 8.86 7.71
N SER A 23 -10.13 8.11 8.25
CA SER A 23 -10.00 7.91 9.69
C SER A 23 -9.64 9.20 10.43
N GLN A 24 -8.96 10.13 9.77
CA GLN A 24 -8.66 11.44 10.37
C GLN A 24 -9.88 12.32 10.48
N LYS A 25 -10.81 12.21 9.55
CA LYS A 25 -12.02 13.04 9.52
C LYS A 25 -13.09 12.53 10.48
N PHE A 26 -13.24 11.22 10.59
CA PHE A 26 -14.34 10.59 11.33
C PHE A 26 -13.76 9.84 12.53
N PRO A 27 -13.87 10.43 13.77
CA PRO A 27 -13.28 9.79 14.97
C PRO A 27 -13.83 8.39 15.28
N PHE A 28 -15.08 8.09 14.90
CA PHE A 28 -15.65 6.78 15.14
C PHE A 28 -14.96 5.68 14.36
N LEU A 29 -14.30 6.02 13.23
CA LEU A 29 -13.53 5.08 12.44
C LEU A 29 -12.21 4.70 13.10
N GLN A 30 -11.77 5.47 14.10
CA GLN A 30 -10.49 5.20 14.76
C GLN A 30 -10.51 3.89 15.55
N ASN A 31 -11.64 3.48 16.13
CA ASN A 31 -11.77 2.20 16.81
C ASN A 31 -11.88 1.03 15.84
N GLU A 32 -12.64 1.21 14.77
CA GLU A 32 -12.70 0.24 13.67
C GLU A 32 -11.40 0.23 12.87
N ALA A 33 -10.69 1.37 12.83
CA ALA A 33 -9.38 1.46 12.20
C ALA A 33 -8.36 0.57 12.91
N ARG A 34 -8.45 0.39 14.22
CA ARG A 34 -7.57 -0.55 14.94
C ARG A 34 -7.80 -1.98 14.49
N LEU A 35 -9.06 -2.39 14.33
CA LEU A 35 -9.39 -3.72 13.81
C LEU A 35 -8.90 -3.89 12.38
N LEU A 36 -9.13 -2.89 11.53
CA LEU A 36 -8.65 -2.89 10.16
C LEU A 36 -7.14 -2.84 10.08
N LEU A 37 -6.48 -2.11 11.00
CA LEU A 37 -5.03 -2.10 11.08
C LEU A 37 -4.47 -3.45 11.47
N MET A 38 -5.13 -4.16 12.40
CA MET A 38 -4.70 -5.51 12.79
C MET A 38 -4.87 -6.49 11.63
N VAL A 39 -6.00 -6.44 10.93
CA VAL A 39 -6.22 -7.25 9.74
C VAL A 39 -5.25 -6.82 8.63
N GLY A 40 -5.01 -5.51 8.49
CA GLY A 40 -4.07 -4.97 7.53
C GLY A 40 -2.63 -5.33 7.83
N ILE A 41 -2.24 -5.40 9.11
CA ILE A 41 -0.91 -5.83 9.52
C ILE A 41 -0.70 -7.30 9.16
N LEU A 42 -1.68 -8.16 9.43
CA LEU A 42 -1.60 -9.57 9.08
C LEU A 42 -1.55 -9.77 7.56
N GLY A 43 -2.43 -9.06 6.83
CA GLY A 43 -2.42 -9.09 5.38
C GLY A 43 -1.14 -8.50 4.80
N GLY A 44 -0.65 -7.41 5.39
CA GLY A 44 0.60 -6.79 4.99
C GLY A 44 1.81 -7.67 5.26
N PHE A 45 1.80 -8.40 6.37
CA PHE A 45 2.87 -9.35 6.68
C PHE A 45 2.92 -10.47 5.63
N THR A 46 1.78 -11.00 5.23
CA THR A 46 1.70 -12.04 4.20
C THR A 46 2.18 -11.51 2.84
N THR A 47 1.75 -10.31 2.48
CA THR A 47 2.16 -9.66 1.23
C THR A 47 3.65 -9.35 1.25
N PHE A 48 4.17 -8.90 2.37
CA PHE A 48 5.59 -8.60 2.53
C PHE A 48 6.44 -9.86 2.40
N SER A 49 5.99 -10.99 2.95
CA SER A 49 6.67 -12.27 2.79
C SER A 49 6.75 -12.69 1.33
N SER A 50 5.64 -12.58 0.61
CA SER A 50 5.61 -12.87 -0.83
C SER A 50 6.55 -11.96 -1.60
N PHE A 51 6.55 -10.68 -1.27
CA PHE A 51 7.44 -9.68 -1.87
C PHE A 51 8.91 -10.06 -1.65
N GLY A 52 9.27 -10.44 -0.42
CA GLY A 52 10.63 -10.84 -0.10
C GLY A 52 11.06 -12.11 -0.83
N LEU A 53 10.17 -13.12 -0.87
CA LEU A 53 10.45 -14.37 -1.57
C LEU A 53 10.65 -14.16 -3.07
N GLU A 54 9.79 -13.36 -3.68
CA GLU A 54 9.88 -13.09 -5.11
C GLU A 54 11.14 -12.30 -5.45
N THR A 55 11.50 -11.32 -4.62
CA THR A 55 12.75 -10.56 -4.78
C THR A 55 13.95 -11.47 -4.67
N PHE A 56 13.97 -12.33 -3.65
CA PHE A 56 15.05 -13.30 -3.46
C PHE A 56 15.16 -14.28 -4.63
N HIS A 57 14.02 -14.72 -5.15
CA HIS A 57 13.97 -15.63 -6.29
C HIS A 57 14.58 -14.98 -7.54
N LEU A 58 14.27 -13.70 -7.79
CA LEU A 58 14.88 -12.98 -8.91
C LEU A 58 16.39 -12.84 -8.74
N LEU A 59 16.85 -12.56 -7.52
CA LEU A 59 18.28 -12.46 -7.23
C LEU A 59 18.96 -13.80 -7.42
N LYS A 60 18.32 -14.89 -6.99
CA LYS A 60 18.87 -16.24 -7.11
C LYS A 60 19.00 -16.66 -8.57
N GLN A 61 18.10 -16.20 -9.43
CA GLN A 61 18.16 -16.46 -10.86
C GLN A 61 19.15 -15.56 -11.60
N GLY A 62 19.83 -14.66 -10.90
CA GLY A 62 20.75 -13.72 -11.51
C GLY A 62 20.11 -12.51 -12.16
N GLN A 63 18.79 -12.31 -11.96
CA GLN A 63 18.07 -11.20 -12.55
C GLN A 63 18.07 -9.99 -11.60
N VAL A 64 19.27 -9.48 -11.32
CA VAL A 64 19.47 -8.41 -10.34
C VAL A 64 18.75 -7.12 -10.77
N MET A 65 18.80 -6.79 -12.07
CA MET A 65 18.13 -5.57 -12.57
C MET A 65 16.63 -5.64 -12.39
N LEU A 66 16.02 -6.79 -12.65
CA LEU A 66 14.58 -6.97 -12.43
C LEU A 66 14.24 -6.90 -10.95
N ALA A 67 15.08 -7.47 -10.07
CA ALA A 67 14.86 -7.39 -8.63
C ALA A 67 14.89 -5.95 -8.15
N VAL A 68 15.87 -5.17 -8.58
CA VAL A 68 16.00 -3.76 -8.22
C VAL A 68 14.81 -2.97 -8.75
N ALA A 69 14.42 -3.19 -10.01
CA ALA A 69 13.27 -2.52 -10.60
C ALA A 69 11.98 -2.85 -9.86
N TYR A 70 11.81 -4.11 -9.46
CA TYR A 70 10.63 -4.54 -8.73
C TYR A 70 10.54 -3.85 -7.36
N VAL A 71 11.63 -3.85 -6.59
CA VAL A 71 11.67 -3.24 -5.27
C VAL A 71 11.46 -1.72 -5.36
N LEU A 72 12.24 -1.05 -6.21
CA LEU A 72 12.18 0.41 -6.32
C LEU A 72 10.84 0.89 -6.84
N SER A 73 10.31 0.25 -7.89
CA SER A 73 9.02 0.66 -8.44
C SER A 73 7.89 0.40 -7.44
N SER A 74 7.94 -0.71 -6.70
CA SER A 74 6.93 -1.01 -5.69
C SER A 74 6.92 0.04 -4.59
N VAL A 75 8.09 0.42 -4.08
CA VAL A 75 8.19 1.40 -2.99
C VAL A 75 7.79 2.80 -3.49
N ILE A 76 8.35 3.24 -4.60
CA ILE A 76 8.12 4.61 -5.09
C ILE A 76 6.67 4.78 -5.50
N LEU A 77 6.16 3.89 -6.35
CA LEU A 77 4.78 3.99 -6.82
C LEU A 77 3.78 3.73 -5.71
N GLY A 78 4.12 2.83 -4.78
CA GLY A 78 3.27 2.56 -3.62
C GLY A 78 3.08 3.79 -2.76
N VAL A 79 4.17 4.49 -2.43
CA VAL A 79 4.10 5.71 -1.62
C VAL A 79 3.36 6.82 -2.38
N LEU A 80 3.61 6.95 -3.68
CA LEU A 80 2.89 7.94 -4.49
C LEU A 80 1.39 7.67 -4.54
N LEU A 81 0.99 6.41 -4.71
CA LEU A 81 -0.42 6.04 -4.73
C LEU A 81 -1.08 6.24 -3.38
N LEU A 82 -0.37 5.96 -2.30
CA LEU A 82 -0.86 6.23 -0.95
C LEU A 82 -1.13 7.73 -0.79
N ALA A 83 -0.20 8.58 -1.22
CA ALA A 83 -0.35 10.02 -1.16
C ALA A 83 -1.52 10.49 -2.03
N VAL A 84 -1.67 9.93 -3.23
CA VAL A 84 -2.80 10.25 -4.12
C VAL A 84 -4.11 9.91 -3.44
N GLY A 85 -4.22 8.73 -2.84
CA GLY A 85 -5.44 8.33 -2.14
C GLY A 85 -5.75 9.24 -0.98
N PHE A 86 -4.74 9.56 -0.17
CA PHE A 86 -4.91 10.43 1.00
C PHE A 86 -5.38 11.83 0.59
N TYR A 87 -4.66 12.47 -0.32
CA TYR A 87 -4.97 13.84 -0.69
C TYR A 87 -6.24 13.97 -1.53
N SER A 88 -6.58 12.96 -2.31
CA SER A 88 -7.85 12.94 -3.06
C SER A 88 -9.05 12.95 -2.12
N VAL A 89 -9.01 12.10 -1.09
CA VAL A 89 -10.11 12.03 -0.11
C VAL A 89 -10.15 13.31 0.71
N GLN A 90 -9.00 13.83 1.12
CA GLN A 90 -8.92 15.07 1.88
C GLN A 90 -9.54 16.24 1.11
N ALA A 91 -9.26 16.33 -0.19
CA ALA A 91 -9.84 17.36 -1.05
C ALA A 91 -11.36 17.20 -1.18
N LEU A 92 -11.85 15.97 -1.34
CA LEU A 92 -13.28 15.69 -1.39
C LEU A 92 -13.97 16.08 -0.09
N LEU A 93 -13.38 15.72 1.04
CA LEU A 93 -13.94 16.05 2.35
C LEU A 93 -13.97 17.56 2.59
N ARG A 94 -12.96 18.28 2.10
CA ARG A 94 -12.95 19.75 2.17
C ARG A 94 -14.13 20.37 1.43
N GLN A 95 -14.46 19.85 0.24
CA GLN A 95 -15.57 20.37 -0.54
C GLN A 95 -16.92 20.12 0.12
N TRP A 96 -17.09 18.97 0.76
CA TRP A 96 -18.39 18.55 1.29
C TRP A 96 -18.59 18.85 2.77
N PHE A 97 -17.51 18.99 3.58
CA PHE A 97 -17.62 19.10 5.03
C PHE A 97 -16.90 20.31 5.64
N TYR A 98 -16.28 21.16 4.80
CA TYR A 98 -15.61 22.36 5.29
C TYR A 98 -16.22 23.63 4.68
#